data_9aadbc59498acca7d46f225e705ee86f
#
_entry.id   9aadbc59498acca7d46f225e705ee86f
#
_cell.length_a   1.000
_cell.length_b   1.000
_cell.length_c   1.000
_cell.angle_alpha   90.00
_cell.angle_beta   90.00
_cell.angle_gamma   90.00
#
_symmetry.space_group_name_H-M   'P 1'
#
loop_
_entity.id
_entity.type
_entity.pdbx_description
1 polymer ?
#
loop_
_entity_poly.entity_id
_entity_poly.type
_entity_poly.pdbx_seq_one_letter_code
_entity_poly.pdbx_strand_id
1 'polypeptide(L)'
;MSPFPRHRGLRAAGLLGAIIAMPLWAGLAAAPAMHTTAGERHNDRTTWDSVFSAAQAGRGETTYKQLCARCHMETLAGGDEAGELTGSAFMSSWNGQTLAALHERIRTSMPTDTPGVYSSQQVTDVIAYLLHFNGFPPGAVELTHTNDALQNIRFVTTPP
;
A
#
# COMPACT_ATOMS: atom_id res chain seq x y z
N MET A 1 -4.81 -33.30 56.18
CA MET A 1 -4.97 -33.15 57.65
C MET A 1 -5.28 -31.70 57.90
N SER A 2 -6.56 -31.48 58.31
CA SER A 2 -7.09 -30.21 58.86
C SER A 2 -6.44 -29.91 60.21
N PRO A 3 -6.68 -28.78 60.91
CA PRO A 3 -7.99 -28.06 60.98
C PRO A 3 -7.94 -26.51 61.09
N PHE A 4 -9.14 -25.94 60.95
CA PHE A 4 -9.54 -24.60 61.41
C PHE A 4 -9.40 -24.39 62.94
N PRO A 5 -9.45 -23.10 63.41
CA PRO A 5 -10.63 -22.77 64.23
C PRO A 5 -11.30 -21.41 63.93
N ARG A 6 -12.62 -21.43 64.20
CA ARG A 6 -13.55 -20.30 64.30
C ARG A 6 -13.35 -19.54 65.59
N HIS A 7 -13.51 -18.23 65.61
CA HIS A 7 -13.97 -17.47 66.80
C HIS A 7 -15.13 -16.55 66.47
N ARG A 8 -16.16 -16.75 67.30
CA ARG A 8 -17.43 -16.00 67.42
C ARG A 8 -17.27 -14.80 68.36
N GLY A 9 -18.15 -13.82 68.17
CA GLY A 9 -18.67 -12.90 69.20
C GLY A 9 -18.27 -11.46 68.93
N LEU A 10 -19.02 -10.43 69.17
CA LEU A 10 -20.27 -10.21 69.89
C LEU A 10 -20.87 -8.88 69.38
N ARG A 11 -22.17 -8.74 69.57
CA ARG A 11 -23.03 -7.62 69.23
C ARG A 11 -22.70 -6.34 70.04
N ALA A 12 -22.91 -5.17 69.47
CA ALA A 12 -23.37 -3.99 70.13
C ALA A 12 -24.19 -3.10 69.20
N ALA A 13 -25.39 -2.84 69.58
CA ALA A 13 -26.33 -1.95 68.94
C ALA A 13 -26.08 -0.48 69.39
N GLY A 14 -26.27 0.46 68.50
CA GLY A 14 -26.26 1.88 68.81
C GLY A 14 -27.03 2.63 67.71
N LEU A 15 -28.16 3.16 68.17
CA LEU A 15 -29.14 3.91 67.39
C LEU A 15 -28.73 5.36 67.13
N LEU A 16 -29.36 5.96 66.13
CA LEU A 16 -29.69 7.37 65.89
C LEU A 16 -28.68 8.25 65.10
N GLY A 17 -29.21 8.76 64.02
CA GLY A 17 -28.71 9.95 63.35
C GLY A 17 -29.03 9.98 61.87
N ALA A 18 -30.31 10.16 61.49
CA ALA A 18 -30.69 10.44 60.10
C ALA A 18 -30.30 11.87 59.77
N ILE A 19 -29.25 11.99 58.96
CA ILE A 19 -28.95 13.21 58.17
C ILE A 19 -29.08 12.83 56.71
N ILE A 20 -30.20 13.29 56.10
CA ILE A 20 -30.45 13.18 54.68
C ILE A 20 -29.56 14.21 54.03
N ALA A 21 -28.38 13.80 53.59
CA ALA A 21 -27.57 14.55 52.68
C ALA A 21 -27.94 14.14 51.23
N MET A 22 -28.69 14.98 50.57
CA MET A 22 -28.90 14.85 49.10
C MET A 22 -27.56 14.92 48.39
N PRO A 23 -27.20 13.91 47.58
CA PRO A 23 -26.10 14.08 46.66
C PRO A 23 -26.56 14.99 45.52
N LEU A 24 -25.93 16.17 45.35
CA LEU A 24 -25.92 16.88 44.07
C LEU A 24 -25.28 15.95 43.04
N TRP A 25 -26.10 15.34 42.24
CA TRP A 25 -25.63 14.72 41.00
C TRP A 25 -25.26 15.87 40.04
N ALA A 26 -24.00 16.32 40.10
CA ALA A 26 -23.40 17.04 39.00
C ALA A 26 -23.37 16.09 37.82
N GLY A 27 -24.35 16.20 36.94
CA GLY A 27 -24.38 15.51 35.66
C GLY A 27 -23.14 15.91 34.85
N LEU A 28 -22.09 15.08 34.88
CA LEU A 28 -21.01 15.15 33.93
C LEU A 28 -21.61 14.72 32.58
N ALA A 29 -22.06 15.70 31.80
CA ALA A 29 -22.42 15.45 30.42
C ALA A 29 -21.15 14.97 29.71
N ALA A 30 -21.05 13.67 29.51
CA ALA A 30 -20.06 13.10 28.62
C ALA A 30 -20.33 13.65 27.22
N ALA A 31 -19.46 14.57 26.78
CA ALA A 31 -19.45 15.02 25.39
C ALA A 31 -19.31 13.77 24.49
N PRO A 32 -20.13 13.64 23.44
CA PRO A 32 -19.93 12.54 22.48
C PRO A 32 -18.50 12.65 21.94
N ALA A 33 -17.69 11.64 22.21
CA ALA A 33 -16.41 11.48 21.53
C ALA A 33 -16.73 11.46 20.02
N MET A 34 -16.42 12.53 19.34
CA MET A 34 -16.35 12.52 17.88
C MET A 34 -15.27 11.48 17.52
N HIS A 35 -15.71 10.27 17.23
CA HIS A 35 -14.89 9.36 16.47
C HIS A 35 -14.69 10.00 15.10
N THR A 36 -13.65 10.80 14.99
CA THR A 36 -13.03 11.04 13.68
C THR A 36 -12.58 9.66 13.23
N THR A 37 -13.43 8.99 12.46
CA THR A 37 -12.97 8.00 11.52
C THR A 37 -11.87 8.72 10.74
N ALA A 38 -10.60 8.45 11.07
CA ALA A 38 -9.51 8.67 10.17
C ALA A 38 -9.86 7.81 8.97
N GLY A 39 -10.59 8.42 8.01
CA GLY A 39 -10.79 7.82 6.72
C GLY A 39 -9.40 7.43 6.26
N GLU A 40 -9.17 6.15 6.03
CA GLU A 40 -8.02 5.69 5.28
C GLU A 40 -7.95 6.61 4.08
N ARG A 41 -7.00 7.53 4.12
CA ARG A 41 -6.65 8.27 2.92
C ARG A 41 -6.06 7.19 2.03
N HIS A 42 -6.91 6.57 1.24
CA HIS A 42 -6.46 5.93 0.02
C HIS A 42 -5.71 7.03 -0.69
N ASN A 43 -4.40 6.91 -0.65
CA ASN A 43 -3.54 7.85 -1.33
C ASN A 43 -3.70 7.49 -2.81
N ASP A 44 -4.69 8.11 -3.46
CA ASP A 44 -5.04 7.87 -4.86
C ASP A 44 -3.96 8.46 -5.77
N ARG A 45 -2.71 8.02 -5.56
CA ARG A 45 -1.60 8.41 -6.42
C ARG A 45 -1.79 7.76 -7.79
N THR A 46 -1.37 8.49 -8.79
CA THR A 46 -1.37 8.03 -10.17
C THR A 46 0.06 7.99 -10.73
N THR A 47 0.22 7.42 -11.88
CA THR A 47 1.48 7.45 -12.63
C THR A 47 1.94 8.86 -13.00
N TRP A 48 1.06 9.89 -12.91
CA TRP A 48 1.38 11.30 -13.14
C TRP A 48 1.95 12.01 -11.91
N ASP A 49 1.90 11.39 -10.73
CA ASP A 49 2.38 11.99 -9.48
C ASP A 49 3.88 11.80 -9.25
N SER A 50 4.66 11.72 -10.31
CA SER A 50 6.13 11.61 -10.25
C SER A 50 6.61 10.51 -9.32
N VAL A 51 6.08 9.30 -9.50
CA VAL A 51 6.19 8.17 -8.58
C VAL A 51 7.52 7.41 -8.65
N PHE A 52 8.40 7.76 -9.57
CA PHE A 52 9.73 7.13 -9.77
C PHE A 52 10.80 8.19 -10.02
N SER A 53 12.08 7.88 -9.81
CA SER A 53 13.19 8.78 -10.13
C SER A 53 13.79 8.49 -11.51
N ALA A 54 14.40 9.51 -12.13
CA ALA A 54 15.15 9.34 -13.38
C ALA A 54 16.32 8.36 -13.22
N ALA A 55 16.98 8.36 -12.07
CA ALA A 55 18.07 7.41 -11.77
C ALA A 55 17.54 5.97 -11.74
N GLN A 56 16.36 5.75 -11.15
CA GLN A 56 15.70 4.45 -11.14
C GLN A 56 15.33 3.99 -12.56
N ALA A 57 14.77 4.88 -13.37
CA ALA A 57 14.47 4.57 -14.77
C ALA A 57 15.72 4.17 -15.57
N GLY A 58 16.86 4.83 -15.34
CA GLY A 58 18.14 4.48 -15.97
C GLY A 58 18.65 3.07 -15.59
N ARG A 59 18.48 2.66 -14.31
CA ARG A 59 18.77 1.27 -13.91
C ARG A 59 17.81 0.29 -14.58
N GLY A 60 16.53 0.66 -14.65
CA GLY A 60 15.49 -0.10 -15.33
C GLY A 60 15.77 -0.28 -16.81
N GLU A 61 16.24 0.76 -17.50
CA GLU A 61 16.66 0.68 -18.91
C GLU A 61 17.77 -0.34 -19.11
N THR A 62 18.80 -0.30 -18.26
CA THR A 62 19.91 -1.26 -18.31
C THR A 62 19.40 -2.69 -18.14
N THR A 63 18.56 -2.92 -17.13
CA THR A 63 17.95 -4.23 -16.86
C THR A 63 17.05 -4.66 -18.04
N TYR A 64 16.24 -3.77 -18.57
CA TYR A 64 15.36 -4.03 -19.70
C TYR A 64 16.13 -4.49 -20.93
N LYS A 65 17.17 -3.76 -21.32
CA LYS A 65 18.01 -4.10 -22.49
C LYS A 65 18.66 -5.47 -22.37
N GLN A 66 19.07 -5.85 -21.18
CA GLN A 66 19.73 -7.14 -20.95
C GLN A 66 18.77 -8.32 -20.93
N LEU A 67 17.55 -8.13 -20.42
CA LEU A 67 16.69 -9.22 -20.00
C LEU A 67 15.34 -9.28 -20.75
N CYS A 68 14.83 -8.15 -21.24
CA CYS A 68 13.49 -8.04 -21.80
C CYS A 68 13.49 -7.74 -23.32
N ALA A 69 14.48 -6.96 -23.78
CA ALA A 69 14.54 -6.46 -25.15
C ALA A 69 14.64 -7.56 -26.19
N ARG A 70 15.14 -8.74 -25.83
CA ARG A 70 15.22 -9.89 -26.74
C ARG A 70 13.86 -10.30 -27.34
N CYS A 71 12.76 -10.13 -26.55
CA CYS A 71 11.41 -10.44 -26.99
C CYS A 71 10.58 -9.19 -27.24
N HIS A 72 10.70 -8.16 -26.37
CA HIS A 72 9.94 -6.93 -26.47
C HIS A 72 10.58 -5.83 -27.32
N MET A 73 11.73 -6.10 -27.92
CA MET A 73 12.56 -5.19 -28.72
C MET A 73 13.09 -3.99 -27.91
N GLU A 74 14.19 -3.38 -28.34
CA GLU A 74 14.74 -2.19 -27.67
C GLU A 74 13.82 -0.97 -27.74
N THR A 75 12.98 -0.93 -28.77
CA THR A 75 11.99 0.13 -28.99
C THR A 75 10.71 -0.05 -28.17
N LEU A 76 10.60 -1.09 -27.38
CA LEU A 76 9.39 -1.49 -26.66
C LEU A 76 8.17 -1.78 -27.58
N ALA A 77 8.36 -1.82 -28.89
CA ALA A 77 7.27 -2.00 -29.85
C ALA A 77 6.76 -3.46 -29.93
N GLY A 78 7.44 -4.38 -29.23
CA GLY A 78 7.11 -5.79 -29.33
C GLY A 78 7.49 -6.41 -30.67
N GLY A 79 7.08 -7.65 -30.86
CA GLY A 79 7.32 -8.42 -32.08
C GLY A 79 6.50 -9.69 -32.10
N ASP A 80 6.94 -10.68 -32.88
CA ASP A 80 6.21 -11.94 -33.02
C ASP A 80 6.15 -12.75 -31.70
N GLU A 81 7.11 -12.56 -30.81
CA GLU A 81 7.22 -13.33 -29.55
C GLU A 81 6.57 -12.63 -28.35
N ALA A 82 6.48 -11.30 -28.36
CA ALA A 82 5.97 -10.54 -27.23
C ALA A 82 5.26 -9.26 -27.68
N GLY A 83 4.19 -8.92 -26.97
CA GLY A 83 3.43 -7.69 -27.21
C GLY A 83 4.22 -6.42 -26.91
N GLU A 84 3.71 -5.32 -27.42
CA GLU A 84 4.24 -3.98 -27.18
C GLU A 84 4.17 -3.57 -25.72
N LEU A 85 5.15 -2.82 -25.24
CA LEU A 85 5.22 -2.21 -23.90
C LEU A 85 5.15 -0.68 -23.99
N THR A 86 4.73 -0.16 -25.10
CA THR A 86 4.51 1.27 -25.38
C THR A 86 3.29 1.44 -26.27
N GLY A 87 2.85 2.68 -26.45
CA GLY A 87 1.72 2.98 -27.34
C GLY A 87 0.36 2.69 -26.77
N SER A 88 -0.65 2.83 -27.63
CA SER A 88 -2.06 2.83 -27.19
C SER A 88 -2.54 1.51 -26.62
N ALA A 89 -2.08 0.37 -27.15
CA ALA A 89 -2.53 -0.93 -26.66
C ALA A 89 -1.97 -1.21 -25.25
N PHE A 90 -0.67 -0.95 -25.02
CA PHE A 90 -0.08 -1.07 -23.69
C PHE A 90 -0.77 -0.12 -22.69
N MET A 91 -0.90 1.14 -23.04
CA MET A 91 -1.53 2.16 -22.21
C MET A 91 -2.98 1.78 -21.85
N SER A 92 -3.78 1.33 -22.82
CA SER A 92 -5.16 0.92 -22.58
C SER A 92 -5.27 -0.32 -21.71
N SER A 93 -4.36 -1.28 -21.87
CA SER A 93 -4.36 -2.53 -21.10
C SER A 93 -4.13 -2.29 -19.60
N TRP A 94 -3.36 -1.27 -19.26
CA TRP A 94 -3.02 -0.96 -17.86
C TRP A 94 -3.85 0.16 -17.25
N ASN A 95 -4.59 0.92 -18.05
CA ASN A 95 -5.38 2.03 -17.55
C ASN A 95 -6.36 1.61 -16.46
N GLY A 96 -6.31 2.29 -15.31
CA GLY A 96 -7.12 2.00 -14.13
C GLY A 96 -6.63 0.85 -13.25
N GLN A 97 -5.63 0.08 -13.68
CA GLN A 97 -4.99 -0.95 -12.86
C GLN A 97 -3.96 -0.33 -11.89
N THR A 98 -3.52 -1.10 -10.89
CA THR A 98 -2.47 -0.66 -9.96
C THR A 98 -1.07 -1.00 -10.48
N LEU A 99 -0.05 -0.27 -10.04
CA LEU A 99 1.34 -0.66 -10.32
C LEU A 99 1.70 -2.01 -9.66
N ALA A 100 1.02 -2.40 -8.60
CA ALA A 100 1.18 -3.74 -8.03
C ALA A 100 0.73 -4.84 -9.00
N ALA A 101 -0.35 -4.63 -9.74
CA ALA A 101 -0.81 -5.59 -10.74
C ALA A 101 0.22 -5.74 -11.88
N LEU A 102 0.80 -4.63 -12.36
CA LEU A 102 1.87 -4.65 -13.35
C LEU A 102 3.13 -5.35 -12.81
N HIS A 103 3.52 -5.01 -11.59
CA HIS A 103 4.66 -5.64 -10.91
C HIS A 103 4.46 -7.15 -10.78
N GLU A 104 3.32 -7.58 -10.30
CA GLU A 104 3.00 -9.01 -10.13
C GLU A 104 2.99 -9.74 -11.49
N ARG A 105 2.42 -9.12 -12.52
CA ARG A 105 2.44 -9.68 -13.88
C ARG A 105 3.86 -9.92 -14.36
N ILE A 106 4.75 -8.95 -14.23
CA ILE A 106 6.15 -9.11 -14.65
C ILE A 106 6.83 -10.16 -13.80
N ARG A 107 6.71 -10.05 -12.47
CA ARG A 107 7.43 -10.91 -11.53
C ARG A 107 7.08 -12.37 -11.66
N THR A 108 5.81 -12.70 -11.93
CA THR A 108 5.32 -14.09 -11.91
C THR A 108 5.26 -14.74 -13.28
N SER A 109 5.27 -13.96 -14.37
CA SER A 109 5.10 -14.51 -15.71
C SER A 109 6.19 -14.13 -16.72
N MET A 110 7.16 -13.30 -16.33
CA MET A 110 8.26 -12.89 -17.19
C MET A 110 9.63 -13.29 -16.61
N PRO A 111 10.59 -13.65 -17.48
CA PRO A 111 10.37 -14.02 -18.88
C PRO A 111 9.57 -15.33 -18.98
N THR A 112 8.87 -15.55 -20.07
CA THR A 112 7.95 -16.70 -20.22
C THR A 112 8.64 -18.07 -20.17
N ASP A 113 9.92 -18.12 -20.51
CA ASP A 113 10.75 -19.33 -20.46
C ASP A 113 11.29 -19.65 -19.04
N THR A 114 11.43 -18.65 -18.18
CA THR A 114 11.93 -18.79 -16.79
C THR A 114 11.25 -17.79 -15.86
N PRO A 115 9.93 -17.94 -15.59
CA PRO A 115 9.19 -17.00 -14.75
C PRO A 115 9.75 -16.88 -13.34
N GLY A 116 9.67 -15.69 -12.75
CA GLY A 116 10.01 -15.45 -11.35
C GLY A 116 11.50 -15.31 -11.03
N VAL A 117 12.38 -15.24 -12.04
CA VAL A 117 13.84 -15.15 -11.82
C VAL A 117 14.29 -13.75 -11.36
N TYR A 118 13.47 -12.71 -11.57
CA TYR A 118 13.85 -11.34 -11.23
C TYR A 118 13.45 -10.98 -9.82
N SER A 119 14.32 -10.23 -9.13
CA SER A 119 13.98 -9.65 -7.84
C SER A 119 12.90 -8.56 -7.98
N SER A 120 12.14 -8.32 -6.91
CA SER A 120 11.15 -7.25 -6.87
C SER A 120 11.76 -5.89 -7.20
N GLN A 121 13.00 -5.62 -6.78
CA GLN A 121 13.70 -4.38 -7.09
C GLN A 121 13.99 -4.25 -8.59
N GLN A 122 14.48 -5.31 -9.24
CA GLN A 122 14.72 -5.29 -10.68
C GLN A 122 13.43 -5.04 -11.46
N VAL A 123 12.33 -5.69 -11.07
CA VAL A 123 11.03 -5.49 -11.70
C VAL A 123 10.55 -4.04 -11.50
N THR A 124 10.72 -3.47 -10.30
CA THR A 124 10.32 -2.09 -10.02
C THR A 124 11.14 -1.08 -10.81
N ASP A 125 12.46 -1.32 -10.95
CA ASP A 125 13.33 -0.48 -11.79
C ASP A 125 12.89 -0.55 -13.28
N VAL A 126 12.55 -1.74 -13.78
CA VAL A 126 11.98 -1.90 -15.13
C VAL A 126 10.66 -1.16 -15.28
N ILE A 127 9.77 -1.22 -14.29
CA ILE A 127 8.51 -0.44 -14.31
C ILE A 127 8.80 1.06 -14.40
N ALA A 128 9.76 1.57 -13.64
CA ALA A 128 10.17 2.98 -13.71
C ALA A 128 10.65 3.34 -15.13
N TYR A 129 11.40 2.47 -15.78
CA TYR A 129 11.81 2.66 -17.19
C TYR A 129 10.60 2.65 -18.13
N LEU A 130 9.69 1.69 -18.00
CA LEU A 130 8.47 1.64 -18.83
C LEU A 130 7.63 2.91 -18.70
N LEU A 131 7.45 3.39 -17.46
CA LEU A 131 6.75 4.66 -17.20
C LEU A 131 7.47 5.83 -17.87
N HIS A 132 8.80 5.94 -17.68
CA HIS A 132 9.60 6.99 -18.29
C HIS A 132 9.52 6.98 -19.82
N PHE A 133 9.66 5.80 -20.43
CA PHE A 133 9.59 5.64 -21.90
C PHE A 133 8.22 6.03 -22.45
N ASN A 134 7.14 5.77 -21.70
CA ASN A 134 5.77 6.14 -22.06
C ASN A 134 5.41 7.60 -21.69
N GLY A 135 6.38 8.42 -21.29
CA GLY A 135 6.20 9.86 -21.09
C GLY A 135 5.69 10.29 -19.73
N PHE A 136 5.64 9.41 -18.73
CA PHE A 136 5.29 9.80 -17.36
C PHE A 136 6.44 10.59 -16.71
N PRO A 137 6.13 11.59 -15.86
CA PRO A 137 7.14 12.45 -15.28
C PRO A 137 7.93 11.76 -14.15
N PRO A 138 9.26 11.80 -14.18
CA PRO A 138 10.07 11.37 -13.04
C PRO A 138 9.99 12.39 -11.89
N GLY A 139 10.24 11.92 -10.67
CA GLY A 139 10.28 12.71 -9.45
C GLY A 139 11.59 12.59 -8.69
N ALA A 140 11.56 13.04 -7.43
CA ALA A 140 12.73 13.00 -6.54
C ALA A 140 12.87 11.68 -5.78
N VAL A 141 11.80 10.89 -5.68
CA VAL A 141 11.78 9.63 -4.92
C VAL A 141 11.68 8.42 -5.84
N GLU A 142 12.23 7.31 -5.40
CA GLU A 142 12.13 6.06 -6.15
C GLU A 142 10.80 5.35 -5.87
N LEU A 143 10.31 4.67 -6.89
CA LEU A 143 9.20 3.74 -6.78
C LEU A 143 9.63 2.57 -5.90
N THR A 144 8.92 2.32 -4.82
CA THR A 144 9.26 1.24 -3.90
C THR A 144 8.80 -0.11 -4.46
N HIS A 145 9.47 -1.19 -4.04
CA HIS A 145 9.14 -2.55 -4.47
C HIS A 145 8.18 -3.27 -3.52
N THR A 146 7.60 -2.57 -2.54
CA THR A 146 6.62 -3.17 -1.61
C THR A 146 5.23 -3.17 -2.24
N ASN A 147 4.53 -4.29 -2.09
CA ASN A 147 3.20 -4.45 -2.68
C ASN A 147 2.23 -3.37 -2.21
N ASP A 148 2.21 -3.06 -0.91
CA ASP A 148 1.29 -2.07 -0.33
C ASP A 148 1.48 -0.67 -0.95
N ALA A 149 2.73 -0.25 -1.18
CA ALA A 149 2.98 1.04 -1.81
C ALA A 149 2.56 1.04 -3.28
N LEU A 150 2.80 -0.05 -4.01
CA LEU A 150 2.42 -0.19 -5.41
C LEU A 150 0.90 -0.31 -5.61
N GLN A 151 0.17 -0.89 -4.66
CA GLN A 151 -1.30 -0.97 -4.68
C GLN A 151 -1.96 0.43 -4.63
N ASN A 152 -1.30 1.39 -4.02
CA ASN A 152 -1.80 2.75 -3.87
C ASN A 152 -1.44 3.68 -5.05
N ILE A 153 -0.92 3.14 -6.15
CA ILE A 153 -0.59 3.90 -7.37
C ILE A 153 -1.36 3.32 -8.54
N ARG A 154 -2.25 4.13 -9.12
CA ARG A 154 -3.01 3.76 -10.31
C ARG A 154 -2.27 4.15 -11.58
N PHE A 155 -2.26 3.24 -12.53
CA PHE A 155 -1.84 3.54 -13.90
C PHE A 155 -2.97 4.33 -14.59
N VAL A 156 -2.72 5.58 -14.91
CA VAL A 156 -3.69 6.48 -15.54
C VAL A 156 -3.07 7.04 -16.82
N THR A 157 -3.72 6.83 -17.93
CA THR A 157 -3.17 7.18 -19.25
C THR A 157 -3.30 8.65 -19.61
N THR A 158 -4.26 9.36 -19.02
CA THR A 158 -4.51 10.78 -19.27
C THR A 158 -4.00 11.60 -18.08
N PRO A 159 -3.19 12.66 -18.30
CA PRO A 159 -2.81 13.56 -17.23
C PRO A 159 -4.04 14.21 -16.62
N PRO A 160 -3.98 14.58 -15.32
CA PRO A 160 -5.06 15.26 -14.61
C PRO A 160 -5.29 16.69 -15.13
#